data_8a690ca5053404f56a3962e47286a9de
#
_entry.id   8a690ca5053404f56a3962e47286a9de
#
_cell.length_a   1.000
_cell.length_b   1.000
_cell.length_c   1.000
_cell.angle_alpha   90.00
_cell.angle_beta   90.00
_cell.angle_gamma   90.00
#
_symmetry.space_group_name_H-M   'P 1'
#
loop_
_entity.id
_entity.type
_entity.pdbx_description
1 polymer ?
#
loop_
_entity_poly.entity_id
_entity_poly.type
_entity_poly.pdbx_seq_one_letter_code
_entity_poly.pdbx_strand_id
1 'polypeptide(L)'
;MFSNVPVGVQRAVAGVALATGVALAAQAEPEGAFLSRFDTQDRLGEGWQVSHFTIRTDDFRTAWTRDAIAWTAEGLTLSLLPAPEEAETPFHGAEVQRVRRTHYGRYEVEMTAARGMGVISSLFTYTGPYYGDPQDEIDFEFLGRDTTKVWVTRFAKGERLPGQWLDLGFDAADGPHLYAFDWLPDRIVWYVDGEEFFRVEGEDYTLPDIPGRIMFNVWAGGPAQADWSGVAPEDMEAQAEYRCISYRPPESSAPMCSDPVPGG
;
A
#
# COMPACT_ATOMS: atom_id res chain seq x y z
N MET A 1 -27.97 -26.53 -83.01
CA MET A 1 -28.67 -25.46 -82.27
C MET A 1 -27.75 -24.99 -81.21
N PHE A 2 -27.27 -23.75 -81.33
CA PHE A 2 -26.22 -23.18 -80.56
C PHE A 2 -26.83 -22.53 -79.33
N SER A 3 -26.29 -22.77 -78.16
CA SER A 3 -26.61 -22.00 -76.98
C SER A 3 -25.32 -21.35 -76.38
N ASN A 4 -25.35 -20.02 -76.29
CA ASN A 4 -24.33 -19.16 -75.80
C ASN A 4 -24.22 -19.25 -74.25
N VAL A 5 -22.99 -19.34 -73.75
CA VAL A 5 -22.62 -19.17 -72.33
C VAL A 5 -22.05 -17.80 -72.18
N PRO A 6 -22.53 -16.96 -71.20
CA PRO A 6 -21.92 -15.69 -70.94
C PRO A 6 -20.76 -15.84 -69.92
N VAL A 7 -19.67 -15.09 -70.19
CA VAL A 7 -18.46 -14.96 -69.41
C VAL A 7 -18.76 -14.20 -68.09
N GLY A 8 -18.52 -14.84 -66.95
CA GLY A 8 -18.63 -14.25 -65.64
C GLY A 8 -17.40 -13.42 -65.29
N VAL A 9 -17.61 -12.16 -64.94
CA VAL A 9 -16.61 -11.22 -64.45
C VAL A 9 -16.30 -11.57 -62.98
N GLN A 10 -15.10 -12.06 -62.70
CA GLN A 10 -14.58 -12.21 -61.33
C GLN A 10 -14.24 -10.84 -60.75
N ARG A 11 -14.99 -10.40 -59.77
CA ARG A 11 -14.63 -9.27 -58.92
C ARG A 11 -13.64 -9.74 -57.83
N ALA A 12 -12.42 -9.25 -57.87
CA ALA A 12 -11.45 -9.41 -56.80
C ALA A 12 -11.91 -8.58 -55.58
N VAL A 13 -12.21 -9.25 -54.47
CA VAL A 13 -12.44 -8.61 -53.17
C VAL A 13 -11.09 -8.46 -52.53
N ALA A 14 -10.56 -7.22 -52.47
CA ALA A 14 -9.40 -6.89 -51.72
C ALA A 14 -9.79 -6.88 -50.22
N GLY A 15 -9.39 -7.93 -49.49
CA GLY A 15 -9.50 -7.98 -48.04
C GLY A 15 -8.50 -7.02 -47.39
N VAL A 16 -9.01 -5.94 -46.80
CA VAL A 16 -8.22 -5.09 -45.91
C VAL A 16 -8.12 -5.80 -44.58
N ALA A 17 -6.97 -6.39 -44.29
CA ALA A 17 -6.66 -6.89 -42.94
C ALA A 17 -6.41 -5.68 -42.03
N LEU A 18 -7.39 -5.34 -41.19
CA LEU A 18 -7.16 -4.46 -40.05
C LEU A 18 -6.29 -5.20 -39.03
N ALA A 19 -5.00 -4.88 -38.98
CA ALA A 19 -4.15 -5.26 -37.88
C ALA A 19 -4.54 -4.40 -36.65
N THR A 20 -5.38 -4.96 -35.77
CA THR A 20 -5.59 -4.40 -34.44
C THR A 20 -4.32 -4.64 -33.62
N GLY A 21 -3.40 -3.68 -33.67
CA GLY A 21 -2.29 -3.63 -32.76
C GLY A 21 -2.83 -3.35 -31.36
N VAL A 22 -2.92 -4.37 -30.51
CA VAL A 22 -3.05 -4.18 -29.08
C VAL A 22 -1.72 -3.58 -28.63
N ALA A 23 -1.69 -2.26 -28.42
CA ALA A 23 -0.60 -1.63 -27.74
C ALA A 23 -0.63 -2.15 -26.30
N LEU A 24 0.25 -3.09 -25.94
CA LEU A 24 0.59 -3.34 -24.56
C LEU A 24 1.08 -1.97 -24.02
N ALA A 25 0.34 -1.40 -23.09
CA ALA A 25 0.82 -0.28 -22.31
C ALA A 25 2.11 -0.77 -21.61
N ALA A 26 3.24 -0.23 -22.05
CA ALA A 26 4.51 -0.50 -21.38
C ALA A 26 4.33 -0.09 -19.93
N GLN A 27 4.42 -1.05 -19.01
CA GLN A 27 4.42 -0.74 -17.59
C GLN A 27 5.64 0.15 -17.35
N ALA A 28 5.41 1.28 -16.69
CA ALA A 28 6.52 2.18 -16.36
C ALA A 28 7.52 1.41 -15.50
N GLU A 29 8.82 1.61 -15.79
CA GLU A 29 9.90 1.04 -14.99
C GLU A 29 9.67 1.32 -13.51
N PRO A 30 9.95 0.35 -12.61
CA PRO A 30 9.83 0.54 -11.18
C PRO A 30 10.60 1.77 -10.69
N GLU A 31 10.12 2.38 -9.61
CA GLU A 31 10.78 3.54 -9.02
C GLU A 31 12.19 3.19 -8.53
N GLY A 32 13.14 4.09 -8.72
CA GLY A 32 14.45 4.02 -8.10
C GLY A 32 14.37 4.29 -6.59
N ALA A 33 15.52 4.22 -5.91
CA ALA A 33 15.60 4.50 -4.47
C ALA A 33 15.11 5.90 -4.13
N PHE A 34 14.45 6.04 -2.96
CA PHE A 34 14.09 7.33 -2.40
C PHE A 34 14.13 7.32 -0.87
N LEU A 35 14.27 8.52 -0.29
CA LEU A 35 14.16 8.81 1.13
C LEU A 35 13.25 10.03 1.30
N SER A 36 12.18 9.89 2.06
CA SER A 36 11.26 10.98 2.43
C SER A 36 11.24 11.14 3.93
N ARG A 37 11.79 12.26 4.43
CA ARG A 37 11.78 12.63 5.85
C ARG A 37 10.71 13.67 6.08
N PHE A 38 9.63 13.26 6.75
CA PHE A 38 8.49 14.12 7.05
C PHE A 38 8.72 14.98 8.29
N ASP A 39 9.68 14.62 9.16
CA ASP A 39 10.10 15.37 10.33
C ASP A 39 10.93 16.64 9.98
N THR A 40 11.37 16.76 8.73
CA THR A 40 12.16 17.91 8.23
C THR A 40 11.46 18.66 7.10
N GLN A 41 10.23 18.30 6.77
CA GLN A 41 9.45 18.86 5.66
C GLN A 41 8.07 19.32 6.15
N ASP A 42 7.48 20.27 5.46
CA ASP A 42 6.14 20.81 5.71
C ASP A 42 5.14 20.49 4.60
N ARG A 43 5.52 19.61 3.68
CA ARG A 43 4.70 19.20 2.53
C ARG A 43 5.14 17.84 2.00
N LEU A 44 4.22 17.15 1.33
CA LEU A 44 4.55 15.96 0.57
C LEU A 44 5.50 16.30 -0.58
N GLY A 45 6.61 15.59 -0.66
CA GLY A 45 7.57 15.70 -1.75
C GLY A 45 7.00 15.16 -3.08
N GLU A 46 7.76 15.35 -4.14
CA GLU A 46 7.42 14.80 -5.46
C GLU A 46 7.22 13.28 -5.40
N GLY A 47 6.24 12.80 -6.16
CA GLY A 47 5.91 11.37 -6.26
C GLY A 47 4.99 10.84 -5.17
N TRP A 48 4.53 11.68 -4.22
CA TRP A 48 3.48 11.35 -3.25
C TRP A 48 2.13 11.95 -3.64
N GLN A 49 1.05 11.25 -3.32
CA GLN A 49 -0.31 11.78 -3.44
C GLN A 49 -1.16 11.33 -2.24
N VAL A 50 -2.09 12.17 -1.83
CA VAL A 50 -3.11 11.85 -0.83
C VAL A 50 -4.31 11.27 -1.53
N SER A 51 -4.78 10.12 -1.08
CA SER A 51 -6.02 9.49 -1.56
C SER A 51 -7.25 10.34 -1.20
N HIS A 52 -8.23 10.35 -2.10
CA HIS A 52 -9.47 11.07 -1.89
C HIS A 52 -10.62 10.32 -2.59
N PHE A 53 -11.13 9.29 -1.93
CA PHE A 53 -12.19 8.43 -2.42
C PHE A 53 -12.80 7.59 -1.28
N THR A 54 -13.91 6.93 -1.56
CA THR A 54 -14.58 6.00 -0.64
C THR A 54 -14.56 4.59 -1.21
N ILE A 55 -14.14 3.61 -0.39
CA ILE A 55 -14.30 2.19 -0.69
C ILE A 55 -15.63 1.75 -0.07
N ARG A 56 -16.54 1.23 -0.92
CA ARG A 56 -17.87 0.78 -0.50
C ARG A 56 -17.92 -0.73 -0.37
N THR A 57 -17.28 -1.24 0.69
CA THR A 57 -17.33 -2.66 1.09
C THR A 57 -17.56 -2.75 2.58
N ASP A 58 -17.90 -3.94 3.08
CA ASP A 58 -18.07 -4.19 4.50
C ASP A 58 -16.73 -4.23 5.28
N ASP A 59 -15.61 -4.10 4.58
CA ASP A 59 -14.27 -4.04 5.20
C ASP A 59 -13.94 -2.67 5.77
N PHE A 60 -14.53 -1.58 5.23
CA PHE A 60 -14.17 -0.20 5.56
C PHE A 60 -15.36 0.59 6.10
N ARG A 61 -15.12 1.38 7.15
CA ARG A 61 -16.03 2.43 7.65
C ARG A 61 -15.47 3.84 7.37
N THR A 62 -14.52 3.96 6.46
CA THR A 62 -13.72 5.16 6.27
C THR A 62 -13.79 5.63 4.82
N ALA A 63 -13.95 6.93 4.61
CA ALA A 63 -13.61 7.61 3.36
C ALA A 63 -12.22 8.25 3.49
N TRP A 64 -11.39 8.10 2.48
CA TRP A 64 -10.10 8.77 2.40
C TRP A 64 -10.28 10.22 2.03
N THR A 65 -9.75 11.13 2.84
CA THR A 65 -9.86 12.58 2.62
C THR A 65 -8.51 13.29 2.75
N ARG A 66 -8.35 14.39 2.01
CA ARG A 66 -7.12 15.20 2.07
C ARG A 66 -7.03 16.02 3.35
N ASP A 67 -8.16 16.25 4.02
CA ASP A 67 -8.24 17.08 5.22
C ASP A 67 -7.84 16.31 6.49
N ALA A 68 -7.65 14.98 6.37
CA ALA A 68 -7.25 14.11 7.47
C ALA A 68 -5.71 13.96 7.60
N ILE A 69 -4.92 14.84 6.96
CA ILE A 69 -3.47 14.91 7.14
C ILE A 69 -3.08 16.27 7.72
N ALA A 70 -2.04 16.26 8.56
CA ALA A 70 -1.45 17.46 9.11
C ALA A 70 0.06 17.32 9.26
N TRP A 71 0.76 18.45 9.27
CA TRP A 71 2.19 18.52 9.54
C TRP A 71 2.40 19.00 10.98
N THR A 72 3.22 18.28 11.72
CA THR A 72 3.63 18.61 13.09
C THR A 72 5.15 18.72 13.17
N ALA A 73 5.67 19.09 14.35
CA ALA A 73 7.11 19.05 14.60
C ALA A 73 7.67 17.60 14.56
N GLU A 74 6.80 16.59 14.73
CA GLU A 74 7.18 15.18 14.76
C GLU A 74 7.13 14.52 13.38
N GLY A 75 6.47 15.16 12.37
CA GLY A 75 6.36 14.65 11.03
C GLY A 75 4.97 14.82 10.40
N LEU A 76 4.59 13.87 9.56
CA LEU A 76 3.28 13.82 8.93
C LEU A 76 2.31 13.03 9.81
N THR A 77 1.28 13.69 10.29
CA THR A 77 0.19 13.07 11.05
C THR A 77 -0.95 12.69 10.11
N LEU A 78 -1.40 11.44 10.18
CA LEU A 78 -2.60 10.93 9.57
C LEU A 78 -3.65 10.74 10.66
N SER A 79 -4.85 11.31 10.44
CA SER A 79 -5.95 11.29 11.42
C SER A 79 -7.10 10.42 10.95
N LEU A 80 -7.73 9.72 11.89
CA LEU A 80 -9.08 9.17 11.78
C LEU A 80 -10.00 10.08 12.58
N LEU A 81 -11.04 10.62 11.95
CA LEU A 81 -11.96 11.58 12.56
C LEU A 81 -13.41 11.15 12.28
N PRO A 82 -14.37 11.43 13.18
CA PRO A 82 -15.78 11.30 12.86
C PRO A 82 -16.13 12.11 11.61
N ALA A 83 -16.83 11.50 10.68
CA ALA A 83 -17.28 12.18 9.48
C ALA A 83 -18.52 13.04 9.77
N PRO A 84 -18.81 14.09 8.96
CA PRO A 84 -20.07 14.83 9.03
C PRO A 84 -21.29 13.89 8.91
N GLU A 85 -22.42 14.25 9.53
CA GLU A 85 -23.65 13.43 9.57
C GLU A 85 -24.16 13.03 8.18
N GLU A 86 -23.95 13.89 7.18
CA GLU A 86 -24.34 13.67 5.79
C GLU A 86 -23.32 12.80 4.98
N ALA A 87 -22.19 12.43 5.56
CA ALA A 87 -21.17 11.66 4.86
C ALA A 87 -21.61 10.20 4.61
N GLU A 88 -21.07 9.59 3.57
CA GLU A 88 -21.38 8.20 3.20
C GLU A 88 -20.82 7.16 4.18
N THR A 89 -19.77 7.53 4.93
CA THR A 89 -19.10 6.65 5.89
C THR A 89 -19.00 7.34 7.24
N PRO A 90 -19.01 6.59 8.37
CA PRO A 90 -18.91 7.18 9.71
C PRO A 90 -17.62 7.94 9.99
N PHE A 91 -16.54 7.64 9.24
CA PHE A 91 -15.23 8.23 9.48
C PHE A 91 -14.60 8.79 8.22
N HIS A 92 -13.82 9.85 8.41
CA HIS A 92 -12.80 10.32 7.50
C HIS A 92 -11.44 9.86 7.99
N GLY A 93 -10.68 9.21 7.13
CA GLY A 93 -9.31 8.78 7.38
C GLY A 93 -8.33 9.31 6.34
N ALA A 94 -7.08 8.99 6.49
CA ALA A 94 -6.04 9.40 5.57
C ALA A 94 -5.30 8.21 4.98
N GLU A 95 -4.98 8.33 3.70
CA GLU A 95 -4.07 7.44 2.99
C GLU A 95 -3.16 8.27 2.09
N VAL A 96 -1.88 7.95 2.14
CA VAL A 96 -0.86 8.55 1.27
C VAL A 96 -0.18 7.44 0.49
N GLN A 97 0.06 7.66 -0.80
CA GLN A 97 0.63 6.65 -1.67
C GLN A 97 1.71 7.21 -2.60
N ARG A 98 2.70 6.39 -2.93
CA ARG A 98 3.63 6.69 -4.03
C ARG A 98 2.91 6.55 -5.36
N VAL A 99 3.17 7.50 -6.27
CA VAL A 99 2.58 7.47 -7.62
C VAL A 99 3.20 6.37 -8.47
N ARG A 100 4.51 6.15 -8.32
CA ARG A 100 5.24 5.11 -9.04
C ARG A 100 5.30 3.83 -8.22
N ARG A 101 5.38 2.70 -8.90
CA ARG A 101 5.51 1.38 -8.29
C ARG A 101 6.96 1.11 -7.90
N THR A 102 7.15 0.39 -6.83
CA THR A 102 8.42 -0.19 -6.39
C THR A 102 8.36 -1.71 -6.56
N HIS A 103 9.50 -2.37 -6.50
CA HIS A 103 9.59 -3.83 -6.59
C HIS A 103 10.55 -4.36 -5.51
N TYR A 104 11.25 -5.44 -5.78
CA TYR A 104 12.21 -6.01 -4.83
C TYR A 104 13.13 -4.96 -4.23
N GLY A 105 13.39 -5.09 -2.94
CA GLY A 105 14.22 -4.16 -2.20
C GLY A 105 13.88 -4.09 -0.73
N ARG A 106 14.52 -3.13 -0.06
CA ARG A 106 14.25 -2.81 1.33
C ARG A 106 13.31 -1.63 1.45
N TYR A 107 12.31 -1.77 2.30
CA TYR A 107 11.30 -0.77 2.64
C TYR A 107 11.41 -0.44 4.12
N GLU A 108 11.40 0.83 4.46
CA GLU A 108 11.46 1.28 5.86
C GLU A 108 10.45 2.37 6.13
N VAL A 109 9.88 2.34 7.34
CA VAL A 109 9.07 3.40 7.90
C VAL A 109 9.46 3.64 9.36
N GLU A 110 9.65 4.90 9.73
CA GLU A 110 9.69 5.34 11.11
C GLU A 110 8.36 5.98 11.44
N MET A 111 7.59 5.33 12.35
CA MET A 111 6.23 5.74 12.67
C MET A 111 5.83 5.42 14.09
N THR A 112 4.84 6.17 14.59
CA THR A 112 4.07 5.89 15.81
C THR A 112 2.68 5.41 15.41
N ALA A 113 2.25 4.26 15.91
CA ALA A 113 0.97 3.66 15.56
C ALA A 113 -0.22 4.39 16.22
N ALA A 114 -1.38 4.34 15.57
CA ALA A 114 -2.60 4.90 16.13
C ALA A 114 -3.22 3.99 17.21
N ARG A 115 -3.67 4.56 18.34
CA ARG A 115 -4.50 3.85 19.34
C ARG A 115 -5.98 3.98 19.03
N GLY A 116 -6.76 3.00 19.45
CA GLY A 116 -8.22 3.05 19.44
C GLY A 116 -8.85 1.74 18.98
N MET A 117 -9.93 1.35 19.62
CA MET A 117 -10.70 0.17 19.21
C MET A 117 -11.20 0.37 17.78
N GLY A 118 -10.99 -0.62 16.90
CA GLY A 118 -11.40 -0.59 15.51
C GLY A 118 -10.54 0.28 14.58
N VAL A 119 -9.46 0.89 15.10
CA VAL A 119 -8.51 1.70 14.31
C VAL A 119 -7.38 0.83 13.81
N ILE A 120 -6.99 1.06 12.56
CA ILE A 120 -5.83 0.41 11.92
C ILE A 120 -4.92 1.52 11.36
N SER A 121 -3.61 1.42 11.58
CA SER A 121 -2.59 2.22 10.91
C SER A 121 -1.54 1.30 10.30
N SER A 122 -1.01 1.65 9.11
CA SER A 122 -0.20 0.69 8.36
C SER A 122 0.84 1.34 7.46
N LEU A 123 1.83 0.50 7.08
CA LEU A 123 2.65 0.66 5.88
C LEU A 123 2.54 -0.63 5.05
N PHE A 124 2.31 -0.50 3.76
CA PHE A 124 2.18 -1.65 2.87
C PHE A 124 2.62 -1.34 1.44
N THR A 125 2.87 -2.39 0.66
CA THR A 125 2.94 -2.29 -0.80
C THR A 125 1.66 -2.87 -1.39
N TYR A 126 1.14 -2.27 -2.46
CA TYR A 126 -0.10 -2.72 -3.07
C TYR A 126 -0.09 -2.60 -4.59
N THR A 127 -0.56 -3.66 -5.25
CA THR A 127 -1.16 -3.61 -6.57
C THR A 127 -2.40 -4.50 -6.59
N GLY A 128 -3.29 -4.31 -7.57
CA GLY A 128 -4.53 -5.08 -7.62
C GLY A 128 -5.41 -4.72 -8.83
N PRO A 129 -6.66 -5.18 -8.85
CA PRO A 129 -7.57 -5.05 -9.99
C PRO A 129 -7.76 -3.62 -10.49
N TYR A 130 -7.71 -2.62 -9.61
CA TYR A 130 -7.76 -1.21 -9.98
C TYR A 130 -6.60 -0.80 -10.91
N TYR A 131 -5.44 -1.44 -10.73
CA TYR A 131 -4.23 -1.20 -11.53
C TYR A 131 -4.06 -2.20 -12.68
N GLY A 132 -5.04 -3.11 -12.88
CA GLY A 132 -5.02 -4.12 -13.94
C GLY A 132 -4.26 -5.40 -13.60
N ASP A 133 -3.89 -5.58 -12.33
CA ASP A 133 -3.15 -6.76 -11.83
C ASP A 133 -4.02 -7.60 -10.90
N PRO A 134 -3.70 -8.88 -10.64
CA PRO A 134 -4.14 -9.55 -9.43
C PRO A 134 -3.55 -8.84 -8.20
N GLN A 135 -4.19 -8.97 -7.04
CA GLN A 135 -3.68 -8.35 -5.81
C GLN A 135 -2.38 -9.01 -5.37
N ASP A 136 -1.33 -8.18 -5.27
CA ASP A 136 -0.07 -8.47 -4.60
C ASP A 136 0.19 -7.38 -3.57
N GLU A 137 0.50 -7.79 -2.31
CA GLU A 137 0.58 -6.88 -1.17
C GLU A 137 1.50 -7.44 -0.08
N ILE A 138 2.19 -6.59 0.64
CA ILE A 138 3.02 -6.91 1.81
C ILE A 138 2.74 -5.87 2.87
N ASP A 139 2.36 -6.30 4.08
CA ASP A 139 1.80 -5.44 5.11
C ASP A 139 2.57 -5.43 6.41
N PHE A 140 2.60 -4.23 7.04
CA PHE A 140 2.62 -3.98 8.46
C PHE A 140 1.30 -3.32 8.86
N GLU A 141 0.51 -3.94 9.76
CA GLU A 141 -0.77 -3.42 10.22
C GLU A 141 -0.83 -3.39 11.74
N PHE A 142 -0.94 -2.18 12.29
CA PHE A 142 -1.09 -1.95 13.74
C PHE A 142 -2.56 -1.79 14.06
N LEU A 143 -3.08 -2.69 14.90
CA LEU A 143 -4.45 -2.58 15.38
C LEU A 143 -4.47 -1.78 16.67
N GLY A 144 -5.13 -0.64 16.64
CA GLY A 144 -5.18 0.30 17.76
C GLY A 144 -5.78 -0.26 19.05
N ARG A 145 -6.48 -1.40 18.97
CA ARG A 145 -6.97 -2.13 20.15
C ARG A 145 -5.88 -2.80 20.99
N ASP A 146 -4.72 -3.10 20.38
CA ASP A 146 -3.54 -3.69 21.04
C ASP A 146 -2.28 -3.38 20.24
N THR A 147 -1.69 -2.21 20.50
CA THR A 147 -0.48 -1.70 19.83
C THR A 147 0.81 -2.29 20.37
N THR A 148 0.76 -3.24 21.32
CA THR A 148 1.92 -4.05 21.73
C THR A 148 2.26 -5.14 20.71
N LYS A 149 1.44 -5.29 19.68
CA LYS A 149 1.59 -6.26 18.59
C LYS A 149 1.42 -5.59 17.24
N VAL A 150 2.04 -6.21 16.24
CA VAL A 150 1.79 -5.86 14.84
C VAL A 150 1.35 -7.11 14.07
N TRP A 151 0.43 -6.93 13.15
CA TRP A 151 0.05 -7.95 12.19
C TRP A 151 0.87 -7.78 10.91
N VAL A 152 1.54 -8.85 10.48
CA VAL A 152 2.19 -8.90 9.18
C VAL A 152 1.51 -9.93 8.30
N THR A 153 1.25 -9.57 7.06
CA THR A 153 0.62 -10.47 6.09
C THR A 153 1.09 -10.15 4.68
N ARG A 154 0.61 -10.93 3.73
CA ARG A 154 0.84 -10.72 2.32
C ARG A 154 -0.31 -11.28 1.50
N PHE A 155 -0.49 -10.72 0.32
CA PHE A 155 -1.34 -11.25 -0.74
C PHE A 155 -0.45 -11.55 -1.94
N ALA A 156 -0.72 -12.66 -2.61
CA ALA A 156 -0.03 -13.00 -3.84
C ALA A 156 -1.02 -13.59 -4.84
N LYS A 157 -1.00 -13.07 -6.07
CA LYS A 157 -1.85 -13.52 -7.19
C LYS A 157 -3.35 -13.48 -6.89
N GLY A 158 -3.77 -12.51 -6.06
CA GLY A 158 -5.16 -12.31 -5.65
C GLY A 158 -5.59 -13.13 -4.43
N GLU A 159 -4.71 -13.92 -3.84
CA GLU A 159 -5.01 -14.73 -2.67
C GLU A 159 -4.40 -14.12 -1.40
N ARG A 160 -5.23 -13.98 -0.35
CA ARG A 160 -4.75 -13.65 1.00
C ARG A 160 -4.05 -14.86 1.59
N LEU A 161 -2.81 -14.68 2.00
CA LEU A 161 -2.00 -15.73 2.61
C LEU A 161 -2.02 -15.62 4.14
N PRO A 162 -1.65 -16.69 4.87
CA PRO A 162 -1.60 -16.64 6.33
C PRO A 162 -0.70 -15.51 6.83
N GLY A 163 -1.26 -14.67 7.69
CA GLY A 163 -0.52 -13.62 8.40
C GLY A 163 -0.03 -14.11 9.77
N GLN A 164 0.79 -13.28 10.41
CA GLN A 164 1.42 -13.55 11.69
C GLN A 164 1.30 -12.36 12.63
N TRP A 165 0.87 -12.61 13.88
CA TRP A 165 1.03 -11.66 14.97
C TRP A 165 2.46 -11.69 15.49
N LEU A 166 3.06 -10.52 15.63
CA LEU A 166 4.38 -10.33 16.23
C LEU A 166 4.25 -9.51 17.49
N ASP A 167 4.70 -10.07 18.63
CA ASP A 167 4.77 -9.36 19.90
C ASP A 167 6.00 -8.42 19.87
N LEU A 168 5.78 -7.11 20.04
CA LEU A 168 6.83 -6.11 19.87
C LEU A 168 7.73 -5.98 21.10
N GLY A 169 7.22 -6.30 22.30
CA GLY A 169 7.92 -6.07 23.56
C GLY A 169 7.85 -4.62 24.06
N PHE A 170 7.18 -3.76 23.31
CA PHE A 170 6.88 -2.35 23.62
C PHE A 170 5.50 -1.99 23.06
N ASP A 171 5.03 -0.79 23.32
CA ASP A 171 3.79 -0.27 22.75
C ASP A 171 4.11 0.69 21.59
N ALA A 172 3.77 0.28 20.36
CA ALA A 172 4.05 1.04 19.13
C ALA A 172 3.35 2.41 19.07
N ALA A 173 2.41 2.69 19.97
CA ALA A 173 1.76 3.98 20.09
C ALA A 173 2.35 4.88 21.17
N ASP A 174 3.40 4.47 21.88
CA ASP A 174 4.11 5.31 22.86
C ASP A 174 5.19 6.20 22.23
N GLY A 175 5.62 5.87 21.00
CA GLY A 175 6.64 6.63 20.29
C GLY A 175 7.02 6.00 18.95
N PRO A 176 7.90 6.67 18.22
CA PRO A 176 8.31 6.20 16.90
C PRO A 176 9.27 5.02 17.01
N HIS A 177 9.06 4.02 16.19
CA HIS A 177 9.94 2.88 15.97
C HIS A 177 10.16 2.67 14.47
N LEU A 178 11.26 2.00 14.14
CA LEU A 178 11.62 1.67 12.76
C LEU A 178 11.08 0.29 12.39
N TYR A 179 10.17 0.24 11.44
CA TYR A 179 9.65 -0.99 10.84
C TYR A 179 10.17 -1.11 9.43
N ALA A 180 10.59 -2.32 9.05
CA ALA A 180 11.14 -2.56 7.74
C ALA A 180 10.79 -3.95 7.21
N PHE A 181 10.74 -4.09 5.90
CA PHE A 181 10.79 -5.41 5.28
C PHE A 181 11.71 -5.43 4.06
N ASP A 182 12.38 -6.57 3.89
CA ASP A 182 13.08 -6.92 2.68
C ASP A 182 12.15 -7.77 1.83
N TRP A 183 11.78 -7.28 0.67
CA TRP A 183 11.07 -8.04 -0.36
C TRP A 183 12.06 -8.50 -1.41
N LEU A 184 12.28 -9.81 -1.48
CA LEU A 184 13.22 -10.45 -2.39
C LEU A 184 12.51 -11.53 -3.23
N PRO A 185 13.08 -11.96 -4.36
CA PRO A 185 12.43 -12.96 -5.22
C PRO A 185 12.13 -14.30 -4.53
N ASP A 186 12.92 -14.65 -3.50
CA ASP A 186 12.88 -15.92 -2.80
C ASP A 186 12.37 -15.84 -1.36
N ARG A 187 12.18 -14.62 -0.80
CA ARG A 187 11.75 -14.44 0.58
C ARG A 187 11.22 -13.03 0.87
N ILE A 188 10.49 -12.91 1.97
CA ILE A 188 10.19 -11.64 2.64
C ILE A 188 10.65 -11.76 4.07
N VAL A 189 11.34 -10.73 4.57
CA VAL A 189 11.81 -10.65 5.96
C VAL A 189 11.32 -9.37 6.58
N TRP A 190 10.64 -9.44 7.73
CA TRP A 190 10.18 -8.28 8.51
C TRP A 190 11.12 -8.00 9.66
N TYR A 191 11.40 -6.71 9.90
CA TYR A 191 12.29 -6.21 10.93
C TYR A 191 11.60 -5.15 11.77
N VAL A 192 11.96 -5.08 13.05
CA VAL A 192 11.58 -4.02 13.98
C VAL A 192 12.85 -3.51 14.66
N ASP A 193 13.10 -2.20 14.62
CA ASP A 193 14.30 -1.55 15.15
C ASP A 193 15.62 -2.23 14.71
N GLY A 194 15.62 -2.73 13.49
CA GLY A 194 16.77 -3.42 12.88
C GLY A 194 16.92 -4.91 13.19
N GLU A 195 16.14 -5.45 14.12
CA GLU A 195 16.12 -6.87 14.46
C GLU A 195 15.11 -7.62 13.59
N GLU A 196 15.50 -8.80 13.09
CA GLU A 196 14.61 -9.69 12.35
C GLU A 196 13.55 -10.27 13.28
N PHE A 197 12.28 -10.08 12.94
CA PHE A 197 11.13 -10.57 13.71
C PHE A 197 10.46 -11.77 13.05
N PHE A 198 10.36 -11.76 11.72
CA PHE A 198 9.66 -12.82 10.99
C PHE A 198 10.18 -12.93 9.55
N ARG A 199 10.10 -14.14 8.99
CA ARG A 199 10.36 -14.35 7.56
C ARG A 199 9.45 -15.42 6.95
N VAL A 200 9.28 -15.33 5.66
CA VAL A 200 8.70 -16.37 4.80
C VAL A 200 9.63 -16.60 3.61
N GLU A 201 9.78 -17.84 3.21
CA GLU A 201 10.65 -18.24 2.10
C GLU A 201 9.85 -18.88 0.96
N GLY A 202 10.23 -18.61 -0.28
CA GLY A 202 9.47 -19.00 -1.45
C GLY A 202 9.36 -20.50 -1.72
N GLU A 203 10.25 -21.33 -1.14
CA GLU A 203 10.13 -22.78 -1.21
C GLU A 203 8.90 -23.30 -0.46
N ASP A 204 8.56 -22.65 0.67
CA ASP A 204 7.46 -23.04 1.55
C ASP A 204 6.20 -22.18 1.33
N TYR A 205 6.35 -21.01 0.70
CA TYR A 205 5.29 -20.00 0.62
C TYR A 205 5.18 -19.39 -0.78
N THR A 206 3.93 -19.07 -1.17
CA THR A 206 3.69 -18.18 -2.31
C THR A 206 4.10 -16.76 -1.94
N LEU A 207 4.85 -16.10 -2.81
CA LEU A 207 5.33 -14.72 -2.62
C LEU A 207 4.71 -13.79 -3.67
N PRO A 208 4.41 -12.52 -3.32
CA PRO A 208 4.10 -11.49 -4.30
C PRO A 208 5.29 -11.26 -5.23
N ASP A 209 5.02 -11.03 -6.50
CA ASP A 209 6.04 -10.83 -7.53
C ASP A 209 5.73 -9.68 -8.49
N ILE A 210 4.63 -8.97 -8.27
CA ILE A 210 4.18 -7.86 -9.10
C ILE A 210 4.53 -6.52 -8.43
N PRO A 211 5.23 -5.58 -9.14
CA PRO A 211 5.53 -4.26 -8.58
C PRO A 211 4.29 -3.56 -8.05
N GLY A 212 4.37 -3.03 -6.82
CA GLY A 212 3.29 -2.34 -6.12
C GLY A 212 3.63 -0.90 -5.76
N ARG A 213 2.63 -0.14 -5.36
CA ARG A 213 2.80 1.19 -4.79
C ARG A 213 3.03 1.07 -3.29
N ILE A 214 3.91 1.88 -2.74
CA ILE A 214 4.00 2.07 -1.29
C ILE A 214 2.82 2.92 -0.85
N MET A 215 2.10 2.45 0.16
CA MET A 215 0.97 3.13 0.77
C MET A 215 1.09 3.09 2.29
N PHE A 216 0.57 4.12 2.95
CA PHE A 216 0.44 4.17 4.38
C PHE A 216 -0.83 4.92 4.76
N ASN A 217 -1.49 4.50 5.83
CA ASN A 217 -2.82 4.99 6.14
C ASN A 217 -3.18 4.90 7.62
N VAL A 218 -4.32 5.54 7.96
CA VAL A 218 -5.09 5.31 9.18
C VAL A 218 -6.57 5.22 8.82
N TRP A 219 -7.26 4.20 9.33
CA TRP A 219 -8.64 3.92 8.98
C TRP A 219 -9.39 3.14 10.06
N ALA A 220 -10.72 3.10 9.95
CA ALA A 220 -11.60 2.31 10.80
C ALA A 220 -12.09 1.08 10.05
N GLY A 221 -11.91 -0.10 10.64
CA GLY A 221 -12.40 -1.36 10.13
C GLY A 221 -13.93 -1.42 10.10
N GLY A 222 -14.46 -2.03 9.05
CA GLY A 222 -15.88 -2.27 8.87
C GLY A 222 -16.39 -3.53 9.59
N PRO A 223 -17.69 -3.86 9.42
CA PRO A 223 -18.28 -5.05 10.05
C PRO A 223 -17.57 -6.36 9.74
N ALA A 224 -17.02 -6.50 8.52
CA ALA A 224 -16.26 -7.69 8.13
C ALA A 224 -14.92 -7.83 8.86
N GLN A 225 -14.40 -6.73 9.44
CA GLN A 225 -13.15 -6.70 10.20
C GLN A 225 -13.34 -6.69 11.72
N ALA A 226 -14.60 -6.75 12.22
CA ALA A 226 -14.92 -6.57 13.63
C ALA A 226 -14.19 -7.53 14.58
N ASP A 227 -14.03 -8.79 14.19
CA ASP A 227 -13.32 -9.80 15.01
C ASP A 227 -11.81 -9.53 15.05
N TRP A 228 -11.26 -8.95 13.99
CA TRP A 228 -9.84 -8.67 13.84
C TRP A 228 -9.45 -7.31 14.43
N SER A 229 -10.10 -6.20 14.05
CA SER A 229 -9.76 -4.85 14.51
C SER A 229 -10.56 -4.36 15.71
N GLY A 230 -11.70 -4.98 15.99
CA GLY A 230 -12.76 -4.41 16.83
C GLY A 230 -13.62 -3.43 16.03
N VAL A 231 -14.54 -2.76 16.72
CA VAL A 231 -15.43 -1.77 16.12
C VAL A 231 -15.15 -0.41 16.73
N ALA A 232 -14.81 0.56 15.90
CA ALA A 232 -14.59 1.94 16.35
C ALA A 232 -15.91 2.57 16.82
N PRO A 233 -15.97 3.15 18.07
CA PRO A 233 -17.11 3.96 18.50
C PRO A 233 -17.27 5.18 17.58
N GLU A 234 -18.49 5.72 17.46
CA GLU A 234 -18.81 6.75 16.47
C GLU A 234 -18.08 8.08 16.69
N ASP A 235 -17.63 8.33 17.92
CA ASP A 235 -16.84 9.49 18.32
C ASP A 235 -15.32 9.24 18.33
N MET A 236 -14.86 8.15 17.69
CA MET A 236 -13.44 7.80 17.65
C MET A 236 -12.63 8.88 16.92
N GLU A 237 -11.63 9.38 17.61
CA GLU A 237 -10.53 10.16 17.04
C GLU A 237 -9.21 9.44 17.31
N ALA A 238 -8.38 9.28 16.27
CA ALA A 238 -7.10 8.62 16.40
C ALA A 238 -6.08 9.21 15.41
N GLN A 239 -4.81 9.07 15.73
CA GLN A 239 -3.72 9.61 14.92
C GLN A 239 -2.57 8.61 14.85
N ALA A 240 -1.98 8.48 13.66
CA ALA A 240 -0.69 7.85 13.45
C ALA A 240 0.30 8.91 12.94
N GLU A 241 1.54 8.83 13.38
CA GLU A 241 2.61 9.76 12.96
C GLU A 241 3.64 9.04 12.13
N TYR A 242 4.05 9.66 11.02
CA TYR A 242 5.06 9.14 10.10
C TYR A 242 6.19 10.14 9.99
N ARG A 243 7.40 9.74 10.45
CA ARG A 243 8.61 10.58 10.41
C ARG A 243 9.40 10.40 9.12
N CYS A 244 9.50 9.16 8.68
CA CYS A 244 10.33 8.82 7.54
C CYS A 244 9.77 7.61 6.80
N ILE A 245 9.85 7.63 5.47
CA ILE A 245 9.63 6.46 4.62
C ILE A 245 10.73 6.40 3.56
N SER A 246 11.32 5.23 3.37
CA SER A 246 12.35 5.01 2.37
C SER A 246 12.22 3.68 1.66
N TYR A 247 12.76 3.63 0.47
CA TYR A 247 12.88 2.44 -0.35
C TYR A 247 14.19 2.45 -1.11
N ARG A 248 14.84 1.30 -1.22
CA ARG A 248 15.94 1.07 -2.15
C ARG A 248 15.90 -0.33 -2.75
N PRO A 249 16.17 -0.47 -4.06
CA PRO A 249 16.34 -1.79 -4.68
C PRO A 249 17.61 -2.49 -4.17
N PRO A 250 17.75 -3.83 -4.33
CA PRO A 250 18.79 -4.62 -3.69
C PRO A 250 20.22 -4.12 -3.94
N GLU A 251 20.52 -3.65 -5.14
CA GLU A 251 21.87 -3.21 -5.54
C GLU A 251 22.17 -1.74 -5.18
N SER A 252 21.21 -1.03 -4.56
CA SER A 252 21.35 0.38 -4.23
C SER A 252 22.00 0.59 -2.87
N SER A 253 22.86 1.59 -2.77
CA SER A 253 23.40 2.11 -1.51
C SER A 253 22.81 3.49 -1.14
N ALA A 254 21.65 3.83 -1.70
CA ALA A 254 20.96 5.08 -1.39
C ALA A 254 20.60 5.14 0.12
N PRO A 255 20.58 6.35 0.71
CA PRO A 255 20.22 6.53 2.11
C PRO A 255 18.82 6.02 2.44
N MET A 256 18.66 5.49 3.66
CA MET A 256 17.42 4.96 4.21
C MET A 256 17.03 5.70 5.50
N CYS A 257 15.83 5.43 6.02
CA CYS A 257 15.37 5.97 7.30
C CYS A 257 16.30 5.56 8.48
N SER A 258 16.81 4.34 8.43
CA SER A 258 17.75 3.79 9.41
C SER A 258 19.14 4.42 9.42
N ASP A 259 19.50 5.16 8.37
CA ASP A 259 20.82 5.80 8.29
C ASP A 259 20.86 7.07 9.15
N PRO A 260 21.99 7.37 9.83
CA PRO A 260 22.14 8.59 10.60
C PRO A 260 21.88 9.83 9.75
N VAL A 261 21.17 10.81 10.34
CA VAL A 261 20.97 12.11 9.69
C VAL A 261 22.34 12.83 9.62
N PRO A 262 22.84 13.19 8.44
CA PRO A 262 24.10 13.91 8.34
C PRO A 262 23.99 15.25 9.07
N GLY A 263 24.77 15.44 10.15
CA GLY A 263 24.91 16.72 10.89
C GLY A 263 24.01 16.88 12.12
N GLY A 264 23.41 15.76 12.64
CA GLY A 264 22.76 15.76 13.96
C GLY A 264 23.78 15.66 15.08
#